data_5e843e9fab4d80832b863587d189dbce
#
_entry.id   5e843e9fab4d80832b863587d189dbce
#
_cell.length_a   1.000
_cell.length_b   1.000
_cell.length_c   1.000
_cell.angle_alpha   90.00
_cell.angle_beta   90.00
_cell.angle_gamma   90.00
#
_symmetry.space_group_name_H-M   'P 1'
#
loop_
_entity.id
_entity.type
_entity.pdbx_description
1 polymer ?
#
loop_
_entity_poly.entity_id
_entity_poly.type
_entity_poly.pdbx_seq_one_letter_code
_entity_poly.pdbx_strand_id
1 'polypeptide(L)'
;NALIGSHCTIGHTTELKNSILMDHTEAGHFNYIGDSIIGSHSNLGAGSKLANLQFRSADEKLKNYINPIHIPLDSESLDTGMEKLGAVIGDNVEIGCNAIVCPGALIGKDVWVYPGMTVPKGYYPAKTRLVPKDRKPRSLEK
;
A
#
# COMPACT_ATOMS: atom_id res chain seq x y z
N ASN A 1 -0.94 -15.56 -8.60
CA ASN A 1 -2.30 -15.27 -9.07
C ASN A 1 -2.52 -13.74 -9.06
N ALA A 2 -3.17 -13.23 -10.09
CA ALA A 2 -3.64 -11.84 -10.14
C ALA A 2 -4.92 -11.76 -10.99
N LEU A 3 -5.83 -10.86 -10.60
CA LEU A 3 -6.96 -10.44 -11.42
C LEU A 3 -6.71 -9.00 -11.82
N ILE A 4 -6.79 -8.70 -13.12
CA ILE A 4 -6.52 -7.38 -13.66
C ILE A 4 -7.75 -6.96 -14.47
N GLY A 5 -8.32 -5.83 -14.10
CA GLY A 5 -9.44 -5.21 -14.77
C GLY A 5 -9.10 -4.67 -16.16
N SER A 6 -10.05 -4.01 -16.76
CA SER A 6 -9.91 -3.44 -18.09
C SER A 6 -9.06 -2.18 -18.09
N HIS A 7 -8.33 -1.94 -19.18
CA HIS A 7 -7.55 -0.72 -19.39
C HIS A 7 -6.50 -0.42 -18.31
N CYS A 8 -6.00 -1.45 -17.61
CA CYS A 8 -4.91 -1.31 -16.67
C CYS A 8 -3.56 -1.22 -17.37
N THR A 9 -2.64 -0.46 -16.81
CA THR A 9 -1.24 -0.40 -17.25
C THR A 9 -0.35 -1.09 -16.24
N ILE A 10 0.26 -2.22 -16.63
CA ILE A 10 1.25 -2.92 -15.82
C ILE A 10 2.58 -2.85 -16.56
N GLY A 11 3.50 -2.10 -16.01
CA GLY A 11 4.77 -1.83 -16.68
C GLY A 11 5.87 -2.81 -16.35
N HIS A 12 7.02 -2.55 -16.96
CA HIS A 12 8.20 -3.39 -16.85
C HIS A 12 8.69 -3.52 -15.42
N THR A 13 9.10 -4.73 -15.02
CA THR A 13 9.59 -5.07 -13.68
C THR A 13 8.60 -4.81 -12.53
N THR A 14 7.31 -4.69 -12.82
CA THR A 14 6.26 -4.68 -11.79
C THR A 14 5.89 -6.11 -11.41
N GLU A 15 5.98 -6.42 -10.12
CA GLU A 15 5.58 -7.71 -9.56
C GLU A 15 4.16 -7.60 -8.97
N LEU A 16 3.26 -8.43 -9.49
CA LEU A 16 1.91 -8.63 -8.97
C LEU A 16 1.80 -10.02 -8.37
N LYS A 17 1.41 -10.10 -7.10
CA LYS A 17 1.26 -11.36 -6.39
C LYS A 17 -0.05 -11.41 -5.60
N ASN A 18 -0.92 -12.36 -5.94
CA ASN A 18 -2.21 -12.59 -5.25
C ASN A 18 -3.03 -11.30 -5.07
N SER A 19 -3.15 -10.50 -6.13
CA SER A 19 -3.71 -9.16 -6.03
C SER A 19 -4.82 -8.94 -7.07
N ILE A 20 -5.69 -8.00 -6.77
CA ILE A 20 -6.78 -7.56 -7.64
C ILE A 20 -6.56 -6.11 -7.98
N LEU A 21 -6.49 -5.79 -9.27
CA LEU A 21 -6.50 -4.43 -9.79
C LEU A 21 -7.81 -4.18 -10.51
N MET A 22 -8.55 -3.19 -10.08
CA MET A 22 -9.77 -2.75 -10.76
C MET A 22 -9.45 -1.98 -12.04
N ASP A 23 -10.46 -1.59 -12.80
CA ASP A 23 -10.31 -0.96 -14.11
C ASP A 23 -9.50 0.34 -14.08
N HIS A 24 -8.74 0.60 -15.14
CA HIS A 24 -7.95 1.83 -15.31
C HIS A 24 -6.88 2.05 -14.23
N THR A 25 -6.42 1.01 -13.56
CA THR A 25 -5.33 1.11 -12.56
C THR A 25 -3.97 1.09 -13.25
N GLU A 26 -3.07 1.95 -12.79
CA GLU A 26 -1.73 2.07 -13.36
C GLU A 26 -0.65 1.69 -12.35
N ALA A 27 0.23 0.75 -12.71
CA ALA A 27 1.42 0.33 -12.00
C ALA A 27 2.58 0.18 -12.99
N GLY A 28 3.01 1.30 -13.56
CA GLY A 28 3.83 1.35 -14.76
C GLY A 28 5.31 1.03 -14.56
N HIS A 29 5.87 1.13 -13.35
CA HIS A 29 7.31 1.11 -13.19
C HIS A 29 7.76 0.45 -11.88
N PHE A 30 8.34 -0.78 -11.99
CA PHE A 30 9.01 -1.54 -10.94
C PHE A 30 8.32 -1.46 -9.56
N ASN A 31 7.00 -1.62 -9.57
CA ASN A 31 6.20 -1.68 -8.35
C ASN A 31 6.22 -3.10 -7.76
N TYR A 32 5.99 -3.22 -6.45
CA TYR A 32 5.65 -4.48 -5.81
C TYR A 32 4.24 -4.39 -5.23
N ILE A 33 3.37 -5.30 -5.64
CA ILE A 33 1.97 -5.35 -5.21
C ILE A 33 1.68 -6.77 -4.73
N GLY A 34 1.68 -6.96 -3.42
CA GLY A 34 1.45 -8.26 -2.81
C GLY A 34 0.14 -8.32 -2.01
N ASP A 35 -0.68 -9.36 -2.23
CA ASP A 35 -1.90 -9.68 -1.49
C ASP A 35 -2.79 -8.44 -1.26
N SER A 36 -3.02 -7.65 -2.32
CA SER A 36 -3.65 -6.33 -2.26
C SER A 36 -4.87 -6.24 -3.17
N ILE A 37 -5.76 -5.31 -2.85
CA ILE A 37 -6.88 -4.91 -3.69
C ILE A 37 -6.73 -3.42 -4.00
N ILE A 38 -6.78 -3.06 -5.29
CA ILE A 38 -6.60 -1.68 -5.75
C ILE A 38 -7.83 -1.28 -6.55
N GLY A 39 -8.47 -0.21 -6.11
CA GLY A 39 -9.64 0.39 -6.74
C GLY A 39 -9.35 1.01 -8.10
N SER A 40 -10.40 1.30 -8.84
CA SER A 40 -10.33 1.83 -10.20
C SER A 40 -9.69 3.22 -10.27
N HIS A 41 -9.08 3.54 -11.42
CA HIS A 41 -8.47 4.85 -11.68
C HIS A 41 -7.38 5.25 -10.68
N SER A 42 -6.73 4.28 -10.05
CA SER A 42 -5.65 4.54 -9.10
C SER A 42 -4.29 4.39 -9.78
N ASN A 43 -3.35 5.23 -9.39
CA ASN A 43 -2.00 5.24 -9.93
C ASN A 43 -0.95 4.95 -8.86
N LEU A 44 -0.06 4.01 -9.14
CA LEU A 44 1.07 3.65 -8.31
C LEU A 44 2.35 4.20 -8.93
N GLY A 45 2.88 5.26 -8.36
CA GLY A 45 4.12 5.88 -8.79
C GLY A 45 5.31 4.90 -8.78
N ALA A 46 6.31 5.21 -9.58
CA ALA A 46 7.48 4.35 -9.78
C ALA A 46 8.11 3.89 -8.47
N GLY A 47 8.40 2.61 -8.35
CA GLY A 47 9.07 2.02 -7.18
C GLY A 47 8.22 1.95 -5.91
N SER A 48 6.93 2.30 -5.95
CA SER A 48 6.07 2.12 -4.80
C SER A 48 5.87 0.64 -4.48
N LYS A 49 5.68 0.34 -3.19
CA LYS A 49 5.59 -1.04 -2.71
C LYS A 49 4.42 -1.19 -1.76
N LEU A 50 3.54 -2.14 -2.05
CA LEU A 50 2.50 -2.60 -1.16
C LEU A 50 2.98 -3.88 -0.47
N ALA A 51 3.60 -3.70 0.71
CA ALA A 51 4.14 -4.81 1.47
C ALA A 51 3.03 -5.67 2.06
N ASN A 52 3.21 -6.98 2.06
CA ASN A 52 2.18 -7.95 2.44
C ASN A 52 2.53 -8.80 3.68
N LEU A 53 3.74 -8.67 4.20
CA LEU A 53 4.22 -9.44 5.34
C LEU A 53 4.75 -8.49 6.42
N GLN A 54 4.25 -8.63 7.64
CA GLN A 54 4.73 -7.87 8.79
C GLN A 54 6.03 -8.47 9.37
N PHE A 55 6.75 -7.68 10.15
CA PHE A 55 7.94 -8.17 10.86
C PHE A 55 7.55 -9.29 11.83
N ARG A 56 8.44 -10.30 11.92
CA ARG A 56 8.31 -11.43 12.83
C ARG A 56 9.34 -11.35 13.94
N SER A 57 8.92 -11.67 15.14
CA SER A 57 9.82 -11.87 16.27
C SER A 57 10.77 -13.05 16.04
N ALA A 58 11.81 -13.16 16.86
CA ALA A 58 12.73 -14.30 16.78
C ALA A 58 12.01 -15.63 17.07
N ASP A 59 11.09 -15.63 18.03
CA ASP A 59 10.32 -16.81 18.42
C ASP A 59 9.36 -17.28 17.29
N GLU A 60 8.67 -16.36 16.64
CA GLU A 60 7.84 -16.67 15.47
C GLU A 60 8.65 -17.26 14.30
N LYS A 61 9.87 -16.75 14.09
CA LYS A 61 10.77 -17.31 13.06
C LYS A 61 11.21 -18.73 13.40
N LEU A 62 11.57 -18.99 14.68
CA LEU A 62 11.97 -20.31 15.14
C LEU A 62 10.82 -21.33 15.05
N LYS A 63 9.60 -20.93 15.36
CA LYS A 63 8.41 -21.78 15.29
C LYS A 63 7.82 -21.88 13.88
N ASN A 64 8.41 -21.19 12.92
CA ASN A 64 7.87 -21.03 11.56
C ASN A 64 6.38 -20.60 11.56
N TYR A 65 6.04 -19.67 12.44
CA TYR A 65 4.70 -19.15 12.64
C TYR A 65 4.63 -17.67 12.23
N ILE A 66 3.49 -17.24 11.76
CA ILE A 66 3.22 -15.85 11.41
C ILE A 66 1.89 -15.47 12.08
N ASN A 67 1.94 -14.46 12.97
CA ASN A 67 0.72 -13.93 13.56
C ASN A 67 -0.17 -13.29 12.48
N PRO A 68 -1.49 -13.46 12.57
CA PRO A 68 -2.43 -12.73 11.72
C PRO A 68 -2.24 -11.22 11.80
N ILE A 69 -2.52 -10.55 10.69
CA ILE A 69 -2.44 -9.10 10.64
C ILE A 69 -3.67 -8.51 11.33
N HIS A 70 -3.43 -7.67 12.33
CA HIS A 70 -4.47 -6.90 13.00
C HIS A 70 -4.42 -5.45 12.51
N ILE A 71 -5.58 -4.92 12.12
CA ILE A 71 -5.71 -3.55 11.60
C ILE A 71 -6.34 -2.67 12.67
N PRO A 72 -5.65 -1.63 13.18
CA PRO A 72 -6.25 -0.69 14.12
C PRO A 72 -7.30 0.17 13.41
N LEU A 73 -8.51 0.22 13.97
CA LEU A 73 -9.66 1.01 13.53
C LEU A 73 -10.16 1.80 14.72
N ASP A 74 -9.97 3.11 14.75
CA ASP A 74 -10.39 4.01 15.84
C ASP A 74 -10.28 3.41 17.24
N SER A 75 -11.40 2.85 17.78
CA SER A 75 -11.47 2.22 19.11
C SER A 75 -11.33 0.70 19.10
N GLU A 76 -11.23 0.09 17.94
CA GLU A 76 -11.23 -1.36 17.77
C GLU A 76 -10.00 -1.84 16.99
N SER A 77 -9.78 -3.15 16.99
CA SER A 77 -8.79 -3.81 16.16
C SER A 77 -9.43 -4.94 15.38
N LEU A 78 -9.35 -4.87 14.06
CA LEU A 78 -9.84 -5.91 13.18
C LEU A 78 -8.78 -7.01 13.07
N ASP A 79 -9.11 -8.21 13.55
CA ASP A 79 -8.33 -9.41 13.22
C ASP A 79 -8.72 -9.88 11.82
N THR A 80 -7.76 -9.88 10.92
CA THR A 80 -7.98 -10.31 9.52
C THR A 80 -7.96 -11.82 9.35
N GLY A 81 -7.45 -12.57 10.32
CA GLY A 81 -7.17 -14.01 10.20
C GLY A 81 -6.09 -14.32 9.15
N MET A 82 -5.46 -13.34 8.55
CA MET A 82 -4.53 -13.49 7.42
C MET A 82 -3.08 -13.25 7.87
N GLU A 83 -2.21 -14.20 7.56
CA GLU A 83 -0.75 -14.07 7.77
C GLU A 83 -0.10 -13.09 6.79
N LYS A 84 -0.71 -12.93 5.61
CA LYS A 84 -0.29 -12.00 4.56
C LYS A 84 -1.49 -11.21 4.07
N LEU A 85 -1.34 -9.90 4.10
CA LEU A 85 -2.30 -8.96 3.56
C LEU A 85 -1.53 -7.70 3.20
N GLY A 86 -1.63 -7.24 1.97
CA GLY A 86 -1.06 -5.98 1.54
C GLY A 86 -1.93 -4.81 1.93
N ALA A 87 -2.42 -4.07 0.97
CA ALA A 87 -3.30 -2.93 1.17
C ALA A 87 -4.64 -3.12 0.49
N VAL A 88 -5.68 -2.51 1.04
CA VAL A 88 -6.94 -2.29 0.33
C VAL A 88 -7.03 -0.80 0.00
N ILE A 89 -7.00 -0.49 -1.28
CA ILE A 89 -6.93 0.86 -1.82
C ILE A 89 -8.21 1.15 -2.59
N GLY A 90 -8.87 2.26 -2.25
CA GLY A 90 -10.07 2.71 -2.94
C GLY A 90 -9.80 3.30 -4.32
N ASP A 91 -10.85 3.84 -4.94
CA ASP A 91 -10.75 4.43 -6.27
C ASP A 91 -10.06 5.80 -6.27
N ASN A 92 -9.49 6.20 -7.41
CA ASN A 92 -8.85 7.50 -7.64
C ASN A 92 -7.73 7.82 -6.64
N VAL A 93 -6.98 6.82 -6.21
CA VAL A 93 -5.87 7.00 -5.27
C VAL A 93 -4.56 7.23 -6.01
N GLU A 94 -3.80 8.23 -5.57
CA GLU A 94 -2.47 8.54 -6.08
C GLU A 94 -1.40 8.13 -5.07
N ILE A 95 -0.60 7.14 -5.40
CA ILE A 95 0.55 6.70 -4.61
C ILE A 95 1.83 7.28 -5.23
N GLY A 96 2.50 8.16 -4.51
CA GLY A 96 3.74 8.80 -4.98
C GLY A 96 4.90 7.82 -5.15
N CYS A 97 5.86 8.19 -5.98
CA CYS A 97 7.05 7.37 -6.24
C CYS A 97 7.78 6.98 -4.94
N ASN A 98 8.27 5.74 -4.89
CA ASN A 98 8.99 5.17 -3.76
C ASN A 98 8.23 5.19 -2.42
N ALA A 99 6.92 5.38 -2.44
CA ALA A 99 6.12 5.22 -1.23
C ALA A 99 6.04 3.73 -0.84
N ILE A 100 6.00 3.46 0.46
CA ILE A 100 5.86 2.13 1.02
C ILE A 100 4.56 2.09 1.79
N VAL A 101 3.66 1.20 1.39
CA VAL A 101 2.40 0.96 2.10
C VAL A 101 2.57 -0.32 2.91
N CYS A 102 2.42 -0.20 4.23
CA CYS A 102 2.61 -1.32 5.15
C CYS A 102 1.44 -2.31 5.09
N PRO A 103 1.67 -3.58 5.46
CA PRO A 103 0.64 -4.61 5.51
C PRO A 103 -0.57 -4.19 6.36
N GLY A 104 -1.78 -4.33 5.82
CA GLY A 104 -3.01 -3.98 6.51
C GLY A 104 -3.38 -2.49 6.47
N ALA A 105 -2.84 -1.73 5.52
CA ALA A 105 -3.32 -0.36 5.28
C ALA A 105 -4.62 -0.37 4.50
N LEU A 106 -5.64 0.34 4.99
CA LEU A 106 -6.92 0.57 4.35
C LEU A 106 -6.99 2.02 3.90
N ILE A 107 -6.90 2.27 2.61
CA ILE A 107 -6.83 3.61 2.03
C ILE A 107 -8.13 3.91 1.31
N GLY A 108 -8.87 4.91 1.78
CA GLY A 108 -10.12 5.34 1.18
C GLY A 108 -9.94 5.96 -0.21
N LYS A 109 -11.03 6.21 -0.92
CA LYS A 109 -11.00 6.82 -2.24
C LYS A 109 -10.48 8.26 -2.22
N ASP A 110 -9.96 8.71 -3.35
CA ASP A 110 -9.47 10.09 -3.54
C ASP A 110 -8.32 10.47 -2.57
N VAL A 111 -7.55 9.50 -2.07
CA VAL A 111 -6.41 9.74 -1.19
C VAL A 111 -5.14 9.96 -2.02
N TRP A 112 -4.33 10.91 -1.57
CA TRP A 112 -3.00 11.14 -2.12
C TRP A 112 -1.93 10.78 -1.09
N VAL A 113 -1.02 9.89 -1.48
CA VAL A 113 0.19 9.56 -0.71
C VAL A 113 1.38 10.21 -1.39
N TYR A 114 2.06 11.10 -0.69
CA TYR A 114 3.21 11.80 -1.27
C TYR A 114 4.41 10.88 -1.49
N PRO A 115 5.30 11.22 -2.45
CA PRO A 115 6.49 10.43 -2.75
C PRO A 115 7.38 10.17 -1.53
N GLY A 116 7.97 8.99 -1.46
CA GLY A 116 8.90 8.60 -0.39
C GLY A 116 8.28 8.36 0.97
N MET A 117 6.95 8.38 1.08
CA MET A 117 6.27 8.15 2.36
C MET A 117 6.21 6.67 2.73
N THR A 118 6.29 6.41 4.03
CA THR A 118 5.84 5.14 4.61
C THR A 118 4.46 5.34 5.21
N VAL A 119 3.49 4.54 4.74
CA VAL A 119 2.10 4.53 5.21
C VAL A 119 1.92 3.35 6.16
N PRO A 120 1.79 3.56 7.47
CA PRO A 120 1.55 2.50 8.44
C PRO A 120 0.24 1.75 8.20
N LYS A 121 0.07 0.60 8.82
CA LYS A 121 -1.21 -0.10 8.86
C LYS A 121 -2.27 0.72 9.59
N GLY A 122 -3.52 0.61 9.17
CA GLY A 122 -4.65 1.35 9.73
C GLY A 122 -5.56 1.90 8.65
N TYR A 123 -6.55 2.65 9.04
CA TYR A 123 -7.53 3.24 8.15
C TYR A 123 -7.23 4.71 7.85
N TYR A 124 -7.29 5.06 6.57
CA TYR A 124 -7.11 6.41 6.06
C TYR A 124 -8.38 6.83 5.33
N PRO A 125 -9.16 7.78 5.85
CA PRO A 125 -10.44 8.15 5.27
C PRO A 125 -10.28 8.76 3.88
N ALA A 126 -11.36 8.72 3.10
CA ALA A 126 -11.41 9.29 1.76
C ALA A 126 -10.99 10.77 1.75
N LYS A 127 -10.41 11.21 0.61
CA LYS A 127 -9.97 12.61 0.39
C LYS A 127 -8.87 13.09 1.33
N THR A 128 -8.12 12.18 1.94
CA THR A 128 -6.97 12.48 2.79
C THR A 128 -5.71 12.72 1.95
N ARG A 129 -4.85 13.65 2.38
CA ARG A 129 -3.51 13.83 1.82
C ARG A 129 -2.47 13.45 2.85
N LEU A 130 -1.75 12.36 2.59
CA LEU A 130 -0.64 11.90 3.42
C LEU A 130 0.63 12.61 2.95
N VAL A 131 1.13 13.50 3.79
CA VAL A 131 2.29 14.37 3.49
C VAL A 131 3.38 14.18 4.54
N PRO A 132 4.66 14.36 4.20
CA PRO A 132 5.75 14.35 5.17
C PRO A 132 5.55 15.43 6.24
N LYS A 133 5.89 15.12 7.50
CA LYS A 133 5.72 16.07 8.63
C LYS A 133 6.55 17.33 8.49
N ASP A 134 7.71 17.28 7.81
CA ASP A 134 8.64 18.40 7.64
C ASP A 134 8.65 18.90 6.19
N ARG A 135 7.67 19.70 5.84
CA ARG A 135 7.50 20.22 4.48
C ARG A 135 8.06 21.64 4.27
N LYS A 136 8.84 22.16 5.20
CA LYS A 136 9.52 23.44 4.95
C LYS A 136 10.74 23.21 4.07
N PRO A 137 10.80 23.79 2.87
CA PRO A 137 12.05 23.82 2.12
C PRO A 137 13.09 24.50 2.99
N ARG A 138 14.20 23.83 3.26
CA ARG A 138 15.36 24.48 3.88
C ARG A 138 15.99 25.35 2.81
N SER A 139 16.10 26.64 3.05
CA SER A 139 16.97 27.50 2.24
C SER A 139 18.39 26.94 2.34
N LEU A 140 19.01 26.67 1.21
CA LEU A 140 20.45 26.48 1.19
C LEU A 140 21.04 27.85 1.50
N GLU A 141 21.52 28.05 2.72
CA GLU A 141 22.37 29.19 3.03
C GLU A 141 23.62 29.07 2.16
N LYS A 142 23.91 30.16 1.42
CA LYS A 142 25.08 30.27 0.59
C LYS A 142 26.32 30.50 1.46
#